data_361c34c38f2e0f4e4a1cbd215ce475f7
#
_entry.id   361c34c38f2e0f4e4a1cbd215ce475f7
#
_cell.length_a   1.000
_cell.length_b   1.000
_cell.length_c   1.000
_cell.angle_alpha   90.00
_cell.angle_beta   90.00
_cell.angle_gamma   90.00
#
_symmetry.space_group_name_H-M   'P 1'
#
loop_
_entity.id
_entity.type
_entity.pdbx_description
1 polymer ?
#
loop_
_entity_poly.entity_id
_entity_poly.type
_entity_poly.pdbx_seq_one_letter_code
_entity_poly.pdbx_strand_id
1 'polypeptide(L)'
;MEWINSVLFEHSAIQAVVVMALIIFSGLALGRIRVAGISLGVTFVFFMGIFAGYLGLSIDHQMLNYAESFGLVLFVYALGLQVGPGFFSAFQQGGLKMNLAGLVLILLGTLTAVAMSLGLGYGIGDMTGVLCGATTNTPALAAAQQTLVQLGLPAETAALGCAVTYPLGVVGVIFAIIVLRKFFTRPGDLKEREANHSDHTFIATFVIKNPAIFHYAIGDVQRSSTSQFIISRLWRSKELIMPTSRVTLEEGDRILVVTTEKDVEALTILFGERENRDWNHHVNWNKLDRQFVSRHIIVSRPEINGKRLGSLRLRNTFGVTVSRVLRSGVMLLATPDLVLQMGDRLTMVGNASDIENAEKLIGNRAGSLNEPNLAVIFVGIFLGLALGMIPISLPSTDVPVRLGLAGGPIVAGLLMGRYGPRLHMVTYTTRSANLMLRGIGLSMYLACLGLDSGAHFFDTLVGPQGLAWISLGVVLTVVPTIIVGIMAMRWFKFNFGETCGMLCGAMANPMALTYASDNIKGDAPAVSYATVYPLGMFVRVIIAQLLILMLQELS
;
A
#
# COMPACT_ATOMS: atom_id res chain seq x y z
N MET A 1 -20.92 -33.35 -28.04
CA MET A 1 -19.50 -33.48 -27.63
C MET A 1 -18.56 -32.67 -28.55
N GLU A 2 -18.81 -32.66 -29.88
CA GLU A 2 -18.00 -31.86 -30.82
C GLU A 2 -17.93 -30.38 -30.49
N TRP A 3 -19.07 -29.75 -30.10
CA TRP A 3 -19.09 -28.34 -29.69
C TRP A 3 -18.21 -28.06 -28.47
N ILE A 4 -18.19 -28.93 -27.46
CA ILE A 4 -17.33 -28.76 -26.28
C ILE A 4 -15.86 -28.88 -26.67
N ASN A 5 -15.55 -29.78 -27.59
CA ASN A 5 -14.19 -29.97 -28.09
C ASN A 5 -13.70 -28.74 -28.87
N SER A 6 -14.55 -28.14 -29.73
CA SER A 6 -14.18 -26.95 -30.46
C SER A 6 -13.97 -25.73 -29.55
N VAL A 7 -14.81 -25.58 -28.50
CA VAL A 7 -14.71 -24.46 -27.56
C VAL A 7 -13.51 -24.56 -26.62
N LEU A 8 -13.02 -25.77 -26.30
CA LEU A 8 -11.94 -25.97 -25.33
C LEU A 8 -10.57 -26.22 -25.95
N PHE A 9 -10.51 -26.81 -27.16
CA PHE A 9 -9.25 -27.29 -27.75
C PHE A 9 -8.92 -26.72 -29.13
N GLU A 10 -9.88 -26.10 -29.84
CA GLU A 10 -9.58 -25.43 -31.09
C GLU A 10 -9.16 -23.98 -30.86
N HIS A 11 -7.91 -23.67 -31.20
CA HIS A 11 -7.35 -22.33 -30.98
C HIS A 11 -8.17 -21.24 -31.67
N SER A 12 -8.86 -20.42 -30.87
CA SER A 12 -9.68 -19.30 -31.32
C SER A 12 -9.76 -18.25 -30.21
N ALA A 13 -10.17 -17.03 -30.58
CA ALA A 13 -10.38 -15.96 -29.59
C ALA A 13 -11.46 -16.34 -28.55
N ILE A 14 -12.49 -17.08 -28.97
CA ILE A 14 -13.55 -17.55 -28.06
C ILE A 14 -12.96 -18.57 -27.08
N GLN A 15 -12.21 -19.54 -27.60
CA GLN A 15 -11.54 -20.56 -26.79
C GLN A 15 -10.63 -19.91 -25.74
N ALA A 16 -9.80 -18.95 -26.13
CA ALA A 16 -8.91 -18.24 -25.23
C ALA A 16 -9.67 -17.57 -24.06
N VAL A 17 -10.78 -16.88 -24.36
CA VAL A 17 -11.61 -16.23 -23.33
C VAL A 17 -12.26 -17.28 -22.41
N VAL A 18 -12.79 -18.38 -22.96
CA VAL A 18 -13.44 -19.43 -22.18
C VAL A 18 -12.45 -20.12 -21.25
N VAL A 19 -11.29 -20.52 -21.76
CA VAL A 19 -10.25 -21.18 -20.95
C VAL A 19 -9.76 -20.26 -19.84
N MET A 20 -9.44 -19.00 -20.14
CA MET A 20 -9.05 -18.01 -19.12
C MET A 20 -10.16 -17.80 -18.08
N ALA A 21 -11.41 -17.66 -18.51
CA ALA A 21 -12.53 -17.48 -17.60
C ALA A 21 -12.72 -18.68 -16.65
N LEU A 22 -12.57 -19.90 -17.16
CA LEU A 22 -12.65 -21.14 -16.35
C LEU A 22 -11.51 -21.21 -15.32
N ILE A 23 -10.28 -20.91 -15.73
CA ILE A 23 -9.11 -20.88 -14.83
C ILE A 23 -9.30 -19.82 -13.75
N ILE A 24 -9.69 -18.61 -14.11
CA ILE A 24 -9.89 -17.50 -13.17
C ILE A 24 -11.04 -17.83 -12.21
N PHE A 25 -12.19 -18.28 -12.73
CA PHE A 25 -13.34 -18.63 -11.91
C PHE A 25 -13.02 -19.74 -10.90
N SER A 26 -12.47 -20.86 -11.37
CA SER A 26 -12.11 -21.99 -10.50
C SER A 26 -11.02 -21.60 -9.49
N GLY A 27 -10.01 -20.85 -9.93
CA GLY A 27 -8.95 -20.35 -9.06
C GLY A 27 -9.45 -19.40 -7.97
N LEU A 28 -10.34 -18.47 -8.30
CA LEU A 28 -10.93 -17.55 -7.31
C LEU A 28 -11.90 -18.27 -6.36
N ALA A 29 -12.64 -19.28 -6.85
CA ALA A 29 -13.54 -20.09 -6.03
C ALA A 29 -12.76 -20.91 -5.00
N LEU A 30 -11.74 -21.64 -5.44
CA LEU A 30 -10.88 -22.46 -4.58
C LEU A 30 -9.98 -21.60 -3.68
N GLY A 31 -9.55 -20.45 -4.16
CA GLY A 31 -8.75 -19.50 -3.38
C GLY A 31 -9.46 -18.91 -2.15
N ARG A 32 -10.79 -19.09 -2.03
CA ARG A 32 -11.56 -18.73 -0.82
C ARG A 32 -11.49 -19.78 0.29
N ILE A 33 -11.06 -21.01 -0.06
CA ILE A 33 -10.93 -22.09 0.92
C ILE A 33 -9.78 -21.73 1.87
N ARG A 34 -10.07 -21.83 3.17
CA ARG A 34 -9.07 -21.61 4.22
C ARG A 34 -8.57 -22.96 4.73
N VAL A 35 -7.29 -23.21 4.58
CA VAL A 35 -6.62 -24.37 5.16
C VAL A 35 -5.79 -23.90 6.34
N ALA A 36 -6.05 -24.39 7.53
CA ALA A 36 -5.42 -23.94 8.78
C ALA A 36 -5.50 -22.41 9.00
N GLY A 37 -6.62 -21.78 8.60
CA GLY A 37 -6.82 -20.33 8.72
C GLY A 37 -6.20 -19.49 7.60
N ILE A 38 -5.40 -20.07 6.71
CA ILE A 38 -4.71 -19.40 5.61
C ILE A 38 -5.45 -19.66 4.30
N SER A 39 -5.67 -18.61 3.50
CA SER A 39 -6.23 -18.72 2.15
C SER A 39 -5.22 -18.17 1.14
N LEU A 40 -5.05 -18.84 0.01
CA LEU A 40 -4.14 -18.38 -1.06
C LEU A 40 -4.76 -17.27 -1.92
N GLY A 41 -6.07 -17.01 -1.75
CA GLY A 41 -6.76 -15.93 -2.45
C GLY A 41 -6.60 -15.98 -3.98
N VAL A 42 -6.34 -14.84 -4.61
CA VAL A 42 -6.18 -14.73 -6.08
C VAL A 42 -5.00 -15.56 -6.60
N THR A 43 -3.99 -15.85 -5.78
CA THR A 43 -2.83 -16.66 -6.19
C THR A 43 -3.23 -18.08 -6.58
N PHE A 44 -4.36 -18.58 -6.08
CA PHE A 44 -4.84 -19.90 -6.47
C PHE A 44 -5.17 -20.00 -7.97
N VAL A 45 -5.41 -18.86 -8.64
CA VAL A 45 -5.58 -18.80 -10.11
C VAL A 45 -4.35 -19.33 -10.83
N PHE A 46 -3.15 -19.01 -10.31
CA PHE A 46 -1.89 -19.52 -10.86
C PHE A 46 -1.84 -21.08 -10.84
N PHE A 47 -2.18 -21.67 -9.70
CA PHE A 47 -2.20 -23.14 -9.58
C PHE A 47 -3.28 -23.79 -10.42
N MET A 48 -4.43 -23.13 -10.60
CA MET A 48 -5.45 -23.61 -11.54
C MET A 48 -5.02 -23.50 -12.99
N GLY A 49 -4.24 -22.46 -13.35
CA GLY A 49 -3.58 -22.35 -14.65
C GLY A 49 -2.61 -23.51 -14.88
N ILE A 50 -1.72 -23.78 -13.90
CA ILE A 50 -0.79 -24.92 -13.95
C ILE A 50 -1.55 -26.25 -14.15
N PHE A 51 -2.62 -26.46 -13.40
CA PHE A 51 -3.42 -27.68 -13.53
C PHE A 51 -4.09 -27.81 -14.90
N ALA A 52 -4.60 -26.68 -15.44
CA ALA A 52 -5.19 -26.63 -16.78
C ALA A 52 -4.15 -26.96 -17.87
N GLY A 53 -2.95 -26.39 -17.80
CA GLY A 53 -1.83 -26.68 -18.69
C GLY A 53 -1.39 -28.16 -18.61
N TYR A 54 -1.32 -28.70 -17.40
CA TYR A 54 -1.03 -30.14 -17.19
C TYR A 54 -2.08 -31.05 -17.81
N LEU A 55 -3.36 -30.66 -17.82
CA LEU A 55 -4.43 -31.37 -18.50
C LEU A 55 -4.40 -31.23 -20.03
N GLY A 56 -3.42 -30.53 -20.60
CA GLY A 56 -3.26 -30.32 -22.03
C GLY A 56 -4.10 -29.18 -22.61
N LEU A 57 -4.72 -28.33 -21.77
CA LEU A 57 -5.34 -27.11 -22.26
C LEU A 57 -4.26 -26.14 -22.69
N SER A 58 -4.43 -25.52 -23.85
CA SER A 58 -3.52 -24.52 -24.40
C SER A 58 -4.31 -23.39 -25.07
N ILE A 59 -3.73 -22.24 -25.18
CA ILE A 59 -4.27 -21.08 -25.88
C ILE A 59 -3.23 -20.69 -26.95
N ASP A 60 -3.67 -20.07 -28.04
CA ASP A 60 -2.77 -19.53 -29.03
C ASP A 60 -1.71 -18.64 -28.37
N HIS A 61 -0.44 -18.85 -28.73
CA HIS A 61 0.69 -18.21 -28.06
C HIS A 61 0.67 -16.68 -28.14
N GLN A 62 0.20 -16.09 -29.24
CA GLN A 62 0.08 -14.64 -29.37
C GLN A 62 -1.01 -14.08 -28.46
N MET A 63 -2.15 -14.77 -28.36
CA MET A 63 -3.25 -14.39 -27.48
C MET A 63 -2.84 -14.54 -26.00
N LEU A 64 -2.11 -15.61 -25.68
CA LEU A 64 -1.58 -15.83 -24.33
C LEU A 64 -0.67 -14.68 -23.90
N ASN A 65 0.35 -14.36 -24.72
CA ASN A 65 1.31 -13.30 -24.45
C ASN A 65 0.65 -11.90 -24.37
N TYR A 66 -0.36 -11.63 -25.22
CA TYR A 66 -1.11 -10.39 -25.15
C TYR A 66 -1.90 -10.28 -23.83
N ALA A 67 -2.63 -11.33 -23.46
CA ALA A 67 -3.44 -11.35 -22.24
C ALA A 67 -2.56 -11.26 -20.97
N GLU A 68 -1.43 -11.96 -20.97
CA GLU A 68 -0.44 -11.91 -19.89
C GLU A 68 0.12 -10.48 -19.73
N SER A 69 0.63 -9.90 -20.83
CA SER A 69 1.21 -8.55 -20.83
C SER A 69 0.20 -7.49 -20.41
N PHE A 70 -1.02 -7.56 -20.95
CA PHE A 70 -2.08 -6.60 -20.62
C PHE A 70 -2.53 -6.73 -19.17
N GLY A 71 -2.70 -7.97 -18.68
CA GLY A 71 -3.01 -8.26 -17.28
C GLY A 71 -1.94 -7.72 -16.33
N LEU A 72 -0.67 -7.94 -16.66
CA LEU A 72 0.46 -7.44 -15.90
C LEU A 72 0.46 -5.92 -15.81
N VAL A 73 0.35 -5.23 -16.94
CA VAL A 73 0.36 -3.75 -17.01
C VAL A 73 -0.77 -3.15 -16.16
N LEU A 74 -2.00 -3.69 -16.30
CA LEU A 74 -3.13 -3.26 -15.48
C LEU A 74 -2.87 -3.46 -13.99
N PHE A 75 -2.35 -4.61 -13.63
CA PHE A 75 -2.06 -4.98 -12.24
C PHE A 75 -1.02 -4.04 -11.61
N VAL A 76 0.14 -3.88 -12.25
CA VAL A 76 1.24 -3.10 -11.67
C VAL A 76 0.94 -1.60 -11.68
N TYR A 77 0.22 -1.08 -12.69
CA TYR A 77 -0.22 0.30 -12.71
C TYR A 77 -1.22 0.61 -11.59
N ALA A 78 -2.25 -0.23 -11.42
CA ALA A 78 -3.24 -0.09 -10.35
C ALA A 78 -2.57 -0.18 -8.96
N LEU A 79 -1.59 -1.06 -8.82
CA LEU A 79 -0.77 -1.16 -7.61
C LEU A 79 0.01 0.12 -7.35
N GLY A 80 0.71 0.66 -8.35
CA GLY A 80 1.44 1.93 -8.27
C GLY A 80 0.53 3.10 -7.88
N LEU A 81 -0.64 3.19 -8.50
CA LEU A 81 -1.64 4.23 -8.23
C LEU A 81 -2.15 4.18 -6.77
N GLN A 82 -2.40 2.97 -6.25
CA GLN A 82 -2.83 2.76 -4.86
C GLN A 82 -1.76 3.17 -3.85
N VAL A 83 -0.51 2.84 -4.14
CA VAL A 83 0.62 2.99 -3.24
C VAL A 83 1.18 4.42 -3.27
N GLY A 84 1.06 5.12 -4.41
CA GLY A 84 1.67 6.42 -4.67
C GLY A 84 1.46 7.50 -3.60
N PRO A 85 0.25 7.74 -3.09
CA PRO A 85 0.02 8.74 -2.04
C PRO A 85 0.78 8.46 -0.74
N GLY A 86 0.88 7.18 -0.34
CA GLY A 86 1.55 6.74 0.89
C GLY A 86 3.07 6.58 0.76
N PHE A 87 3.57 6.28 -0.44
CA PHE A 87 4.98 5.99 -0.69
C PHE A 87 5.92 7.10 -0.19
N PHE A 88 5.65 8.34 -0.58
CA PHE A 88 6.49 9.47 -0.22
C PHE A 88 6.29 9.93 1.24
N SER A 89 5.10 9.75 1.80
CA SER A 89 4.84 10.09 3.21
C SER A 89 5.51 9.11 4.17
N ALA A 90 5.67 7.85 3.77
CA ALA A 90 6.36 6.84 4.57
C ALA A 90 7.83 7.21 4.89
N PHE A 91 8.47 8.04 4.04
CA PHE A 91 9.82 8.53 4.30
C PHE A 91 9.88 9.72 5.27
N GLN A 92 8.79 10.51 5.39
CA GLN A 92 8.78 11.75 6.17
C GLN A 92 8.42 11.55 7.65
N GLN A 93 7.75 10.46 8.02
CA GLN A 93 7.02 10.31 9.30
C GLN A 93 7.56 9.18 10.20
N GLY A 94 8.87 9.08 10.39
CA GLY A 94 9.45 8.03 11.26
C GLY A 94 9.51 6.64 10.62
N GLY A 95 8.93 6.45 9.44
CA GLY A 95 8.95 5.21 8.67
C GLY A 95 10.33 4.87 8.07
N LEU A 96 11.29 5.80 8.11
CA LEU A 96 12.64 5.58 7.57
C LEU A 96 13.33 4.37 8.21
N LYS A 97 13.24 4.21 9.52
CA LYS A 97 13.84 3.06 10.22
C LYS A 97 13.19 1.72 9.81
N MET A 98 11.86 1.70 9.64
CA MET A 98 11.13 0.52 9.19
C MET A 98 11.47 0.17 7.75
N ASN A 99 11.52 1.16 6.87
CA ASN A 99 11.92 0.98 5.48
C ASN A 99 13.37 0.53 5.35
N LEU A 100 14.28 1.05 6.19
CA LEU A 100 15.68 0.59 6.24
C LEU A 100 15.76 -0.88 6.68
N ALA A 101 15.04 -1.28 7.71
CA ALA A 101 14.99 -2.68 8.15
C ALA A 101 14.39 -3.60 7.07
N GLY A 102 13.33 -3.15 6.39
CA GLY A 102 12.77 -3.85 5.22
C GLY A 102 13.76 -3.98 4.08
N LEU A 103 14.53 -2.93 3.78
CA LEU A 103 15.58 -2.96 2.76
C LEU A 103 16.69 -3.94 3.12
N VAL A 104 17.10 -4.00 4.39
CA VAL A 104 18.08 -4.99 4.86
C VAL A 104 17.57 -6.42 4.64
N LEU A 105 16.28 -6.69 4.89
CA LEU A 105 15.68 -8.00 4.60
C LEU A 105 15.74 -8.35 3.11
N ILE A 106 15.42 -7.40 2.25
CA ILE A 106 15.45 -7.59 0.80
C ILE A 106 16.87 -7.88 0.34
N LEU A 107 17.84 -7.06 0.75
CA LEU A 107 19.24 -7.22 0.37
C LEU A 107 19.82 -8.53 0.92
N LEU A 108 19.53 -8.88 2.16
CA LEU A 108 20.01 -10.14 2.76
C LEU A 108 19.44 -11.35 1.99
N GLY A 109 18.14 -11.35 1.66
CA GLY A 109 17.52 -12.40 0.86
C GLY A 109 18.14 -12.49 -0.55
N THR A 110 18.38 -11.34 -1.17
CA THR A 110 19.03 -11.25 -2.49
C THR A 110 20.46 -11.79 -2.46
N LEU A 111 21.27 -11.35 -1.49
CA LEU A 111 22.65 -11.83 -1.32
C LEU A 111 22.69 -13.33 -1.04
N THR A 112 21.74 -13.85 -0.25
CA THR A 112 21.62 -15.28 -0.01
C THR A 112 21.30 -16.03 -1.30
N ALA A 113 20.40 -15.52 -2.15
CA ALA A 113 20.07 -16.12 -3.44
C ALA A 113 21.29 -16.12 -4.39
N VAL A 114 22.02 -15.02 -4.46
CA VAL A 114 23.26 -14.92 -5.27
C VAL A 114 24.31 -15.91 -4.76
N ALA A 115 24.54 -15.96 -3.45
CA ALA A 115 25.51 -16.89 -2.87
C ALA A 115 25.14 -18.36 -3.14
N MET A 116 23.84 -18.70 -3.12
CA MET A 116 23.36 -20.04 -3.47
C MET A 116 23.50 -20.32 -4.96
N SER A 117 23.19 -19.36 -5.84
CA SER A 117 23.37 -19.52 -7.29
C SER A 117 24.82 -19.81 -7.62
N LEU A 118 25.75 -18.99 -7.15
CA LEU A 118 27.19 -19.15 -7.41
C LEU A 118 27.79 -20.38 -6.73
N GLY A 119 27.36 -20.69 -5.48
CA GLY A 119 27.92 -21.78 -4.70
C GLY A 119 27.43 -23.18 -5.14
N LEU A 120 26.21 -23.27 -5.64
CA LEU A 120 25.58 -24.54 -6.03
C LEU A 120 25.49 -24.73 -7.56
N GLY A 121 25.88 -23.71 -8.35
CA GLY A 121 25.88 -23.78 -9.81
C GLY A 121 24.48 -23.73 -10.45
N TYR A 122 23.49 -23.15 -9.79
CA TYR A 122 22.17 -22.91 -10.38
C TYR A 122 22.18 -21.65 -11.23
N GLY A 123 21.52 -21.71 -12.39
CA GLY A 123 21.35 -20.54 -13.26
C GLY A 123 20.69 -19.37 -12.54
N ILE A 124 21.10 -18.14 -12.83
CA ILE A 124 20.57 -16.96 -12.15
C ILE A 124 19.09 -16.72 -12.44
N GLY A 125 18.62 -17.11 -13.65
CA GLY A 125 17.21 -17.04 -14.01
C GLY A 125 16.34 -17.90 -13.08
N ASP A 126 16.75 -19.17 -12.88
CA ASP A 126 16.09 -20.13 -11.99
C ASP A 126 16.08 -19.62 -10.56
N MET A 127 17.26 -19.19 -10.07
CA MET A 127 17.41 -18.69 -8.70
C MET A 127 16.61 -17.41 -8.47
N THR A 128 16.50 -16.55 -9.47
CA THR A 128 15.63 -15.35 -9.39
C THR A 128 14.16 -15.75 -9.32
N GLY A 129 13.74 -16.77 -10.07
CA GLY A 129 12.41 -17.35 -9.96
C GLY A 129 12.12 -17.91 -8.56
N VAL A 130 13.05 -18.73 -8.03
CA VAL A 130 12.99 -19.27 -6.66
C VAL A 130 12.90 -18.15 -5.61
N LEU A 131 13.69 -17.07 -5.76
CA LEU A 131 13.65 -15.90 -4.88
C LEU A 131 12.29 -15.19 -4.95
N CYS A 132 11.74 -15.01 -6.15
CA CYS A 132 10.42 -14.37 -6.34
C CYS A 132 9.31 -15.18 -5.68
N GLY A 133 9.34 -16.50 -5.79
CA GLY A 133 8.39 -17.39 -5.11
C GLY A 133 8.57 -17.39 -3.59
N ALA A 134 9.81 -17.56 -3.11
CA ALA A 134 10.14 -17.52 -1.68
C ALA A 134 9.72 -16.20 -1.00
N THR A 135 9.64 -15.12 -1.77
CA THR A 135 9.21 -13.81 -1.28
C THR A 135 7.81 -13.40 -1.74
N THR A 136 7.05 -14.32 -2.33
CA THR A 136 5.67 -14.13 -2.80
C THR A 136 5.47 -12.91 -3.72
N ASN A 137 6.46 -12.59 -4.57
CA ASN A 137 6.52 -11.36 -5.35
C ASN A 137 6.34 -11.60 -6.85
N THR A 138 5.10 -11.69 -7.30
CA THR A 138 4.75 -11.87 -8.72
C THR A 138 5.15 -10.69 -9.62
N PRO A 139 5.09 -9.40 -9.21
CA PRO A 139 5.62 -8.31 -10.03
C PRO A 139 7.14 -8.39 -10.28
N ALA A 140 7.91 -8.87 -9.29
CA ALA A 140 9.34 -9.09 -9.47
C ALA A 140 9.62 -10.24 -10.43
N LEU A 141 8.82 -11.32 -10.37
CA LEU A 141 8.89 -12.42 -11.34
C LEU A 141 8.65 -11.92 -12.76
N ALA A 142 7.58 -11.15 -12.96
CA ALA A 142 7.26 -10.60 -14.28
C ALA A 142 8.37 -9.71 -14.84
N ALA A 143 8.99 -8.90 -13.98
CA ALA A 143 10.15 -8.08 -14.36
C ALA A 143 11.37 -8.95 -14.72
N ALA A 144 11.60 -10.01 -13.97
CA ALA A 144 12.66 -10.98 -14.25
C ALA A 144 12.44 -11.70 -15.58
N GLN A 145 11.25 -12.25 -15.81
CA GLN A 145 10.91 -12.92 -17.06
C GLN A 145 11.06 -12.01 -18.27
N GLN A 146 10.57 -10.77 -18.15
CA GLN A 146 10.73 -9.81 -19.24
C GLN A 146 12.20 -9.51 -19.54
N THR A 147 13.04 -9.41 -18.52
CA THR A 147 14.49 -9.20 -18.72
C THR A 147 15.13 -10.41 -19.37
N LEU A 148 14.78 -11.64 -18.96
CA LEU A 148 15.24 -12.87 -19.60
C LEU A 148 14.87 -12.92 -21.09
N VAL A 149 13.61 -12.61 -21.43
CA VAL A 149 13.14 -12.55 -22.82
C VAL A 149 13.90 -11.50 -23.63
N GLN A 150 14.16 -10.32 -23.07
CA GLN A 150 14.94 -9.25 -23.73
C GLN A 150 16.38 -9.69 -24.05
N LEU A 151 16.93 -10.58 -23.23
CA LEU A 151 18.28 -11.14 -23.41
C LEU A 151 18.28 -12.41 -24.27
N GLY A 152 17.12 -12.85 -24.75
CA GLY A 152 16.98 -14.10 -25.52
C GLY A 152 17.16 -15.37 -24.69
N LEU A 153 16.98 -15.28 -23.36
CA LEU A 153 17.09 -16.39 -22.42
C LEU A 153 15.71 -17.01 -22.11
N PRO A 154 15.66 -18.31 -21.76
CA PRO A 154 14.40 -18.96 -21.40
C PRO A 154 13.84 -18.36 -20.11
N ALA A 155 12.58 -17.91 -20.15
CA ALA A 155 11.87 -17.33 -19.00
C ALA A 155 11.02 -18.34 -18.22
N GLU A 156 10.77 -19.51 -18.79
CA GLU A 156 9.90 -20.56 -18.24
C GLU A 156 10.43 -21.13 -16.91
N THR A 157 11.75 -21.35 -16.81
CA THR A 157 12.37 -21.90 -15.60
C THR A 157 12.22 -20.98 -14.40
N ALA A 158 12.26 -19.66 -14.61
CA ALA A 158 11.99 -18.68 -13.56
C ALA A 158 10.53 -18.79 -13.06
N ALA A 159 9.56 -19.00 -13.97
CA ALA A 159 8.17 -19.22 -13.61
C ALA A 159 7.99 -20.51 -12.80
N LEU A 160 8.60 -21.62 -13.24
CA LEU A 160 8.56 -22.90 -12.54
C LEU A 160 9.18 -22.81 -11.14
N GLY A 161 10.37 -22.19 -11.02
CA GLY A 161 11.03 -21.95 -9.74
C GLY A 161 10.15 -21.13 -8.77
N CYS A 162 9.48 -20.12 -9.29
CA CYS A 162 8.51 -19.33 -8.52
C CYS A 162 7.30 -20.18 -8.10
N ALA A 163 6.70 -20.96 -9.01
CA ALA A 163 5.54 -21.80 -8.73
C ALA A 163 5.82 -22.80 -7.61
N VAL A 164 6.96 -23.49 -7.68
CA VAL A 164 7.37 -24.48 -6.68
C VAL A 164 7.60 -23.87 -5.30
N THR A 165 8.16 -22.65 -5.23
CA THR A 165 8.55 -22.03 -3.96
C THR A 165 7.52 -21.09 -3.37
N TYR A 166 6.53 -20.63 -4.15
CA TYR A 166 5.52 -19.68 -3.71
C TYR A 166 4.70 -20.13 -2.48
N PRO A 167 4.17 -21.37 -2.40
CA PRO A 167 3.47 -21.84 -1.21
C PRO A 167 4.34 -21.81 0.03
N LEU A 168 5.64 -22.12 -0.15
CA LEU A 168 6.63 -22.11 0.93
C LEU A 168 6.93 -20.69 1.40
N GLY A 169 6.93 -19.72 0.48
CA GLY A 169 7.04 -18.30 0.80
C GLY A 169 5.93 -17.82 1.72
N VAL A 170 4.67 -18.28 1.48
CA VAL A 170 3.54 -17.95 2.36
C VAL A 170 3.70 -18.59 3.74
N VAL A 171 3.88 -19.89 3.78
CA VAL A 171 3.95 -20.67 5.02
C VAL A 171 5.22 -20.34 5.80
N GLY A 172 6.34 -20.16 5.10
CA GLY A 172 7.65 -19.88 5.70
C GLY A 172 7.72 -18.57 6.48
N VAL A 173 7.08 -17.50 5.99
CA VAL A 173 6.99 -16.23 6.73
C VAL A 173 6.16 -16.41 8.00
N ILE A 174 5.02 -17.11 7.92
CA ILE A 174 4.19 -17.42 9.10
C ILE A 174 4.98 -18.25 10.10
N PHE A 175 5.68 -19.28 9.62
CA PHE A 175 6.55 -20.11 10.45
C PHE A 175 7.65 -19.28 11.12
N ALA A 176 8.32 -18.39 10.39
CA ALA A 176 9.33 -17.49 10.96
C ALA A 176 8.75 -16.57 12.04
N ILE A 177 7.54 -16.02 11.85
CA ILE A 177 6.84 -15.23 12.87
C ILE A 177 6.56 -16.06 14.12
N ILE A 178 6.12 -17.32 13.98
CA ILE A 178 5.88 -18.24 15.11
C ILE A 178 7.19 -18.52 15.87
N VAL A 179 8.27 -18.81 15.15
CA VAL A 179 9.61 -19.05 15.73
C VAL A 179 10.11 -17.82 16.48
N LEU A 180 10.01 -16.63 15.87
CA LEU A 180 10.37 -15.37 16.49
C LEU A 180 9.58 -15.16 17.80
N ARG A 181 8.25 -15.37 17.76
CA ARG A 181 7.39 -15.23 18.94
C ARG A 181 7.80 -16.17 20.06
N LYS A 182 8.05 -17.43 19.73
CA LYS A 182 8.29 -18.49 20.74
C LYS A 182 9.68 -18.40 21.37
N PHE A 183 10.71 -18.09 20.58
CA PHE A 183 12.10 -18.24 21.01
C PHE A 183 12.84 -16.91 21.20
N PHE A 184 12.43 -15.83 20.50
CA PHE A 184 13.21 -14.61 20.45
C PHE A 184 12.51 -13.38 21.03
N THR A 185 11.19 -13.46 21.33
CA THR A 185 10.40 -12.35 21.86
C THR A 185 10.51 -12.31 23.40
N ARG A 186 10.78 -11.12 23.94
CA ARG A 186 10.79 -10.85 25.39
C ARG A 186 9.45 -10.26 25.83
N PRO A 187 9.07 -10.33 27.13
CA PRO A 187 7.83 -9.71 27.61
C PRO A 187 7.68 -8.22 27.30
N GLY A 188 8.81 -7.50 27.19
CA GLY A 188 8.83 -6.10 26.81
C GLY A 188 8.49 -5.84 25.33
N ASP A 189 8.82 -6.79 24.44
CA ASP A 189 8.57 -6.67 23.01
C ASP A 189 7.08 -6.90 22.67
N LEU A 190 6.33 -7.56 23.58
CA LEU A 190 4.89 -7.81 23.47
C LEU A 190 4.03 -6.65 23.98
N LYS A 191 4.62 -5.74 24.76
CA LYS A 191 3.90 -4.53 25.16
C LYS A 191 3.63 -3.72 23.91
N GLU A 192 2.36 -3.43 23.66
CA GLU A 192 2.03 -2.32 22.78
C GLU A 192 2.82 -1.12 23.32
N ARG A 193 3.80 -0.65 22.58
CA ARG A 193 4.15 0.76 22.69
C ARG A 193 2.83 1.42 22.38
N GLU A 194 2.30 2.19 23.29
CA GLU A 194 1.36 3.23 22.94
C GLU A 194 1.94 3.81 21.67
N ALA A 195 1.32 3.47 20.54
CA ALA A 195 1.84 3.82 19.25
C ALA A 195 2.15 5.28 19.40
N ASN A 196 3.39 5.71 19.12
CA ASN A 196 3.70 7.11 19.03
C ASN A 196 2.77 7.63 17.96
N HIS A 197 1.56 7.98 18.35
CA HIS A 197 0.50 8.59 17.55
C HIS A 197 0.93 10.01 17.17
N SER A 198 2.22 10.14 16.83
CA SER A 198 2.82 11.43 16.54
C SER A 198 2.16 12.18 15.38
N ASP A 199 1.26 11.50 14.64
CA ASP A 199 0.54 12.09 13.52
C ASP A 199 -0.98 11.83 13.55
N HIS A 200 -1.49 11.10 14.56
CA HIS A 200 -2.93 11.07 14.79
C HIS A 200 -3.38 12.39 15.40
N THR A 201 -4.46 12.91 14.86
CA THR A 201 -5.09 14.11 15.44
C THR A 201 -5.53 13.79 16.86
N PHE A 202 -4.99 14.52 17.83
CA PHE A 202 -5.34 14.47 19.23
C PHE A 202 -6.30 15.61 19.58
N ILE A 203 -7.31 15.32 20.39
CA ILE A 203 -8.30 16.30 20.80
C ILE A 203 -8.09 16.57 22.30
N ALA A 204 -7.87 17.83 22.65
CA ALA A 204 -7.74 18.27 24.03
C ALA A 204 -8.57 19.53 24.29
N THR A 205 -9.04 19.68 25.51
CA THR A 205 -9.64 20.93 25.99
C THR A 205 -8.65 21.65 26.85
N PHE A 206 -8.48 22.95 26.57
CA PHE A 206 -7.66 23.85 27.37
C PHE A 206 -8.51 24.98 27.93
N VAL A 207 -8.13 25.44 29.12
CA VAL A 207 -8.64 26.69 29.72
C VAL A 207 -7.56 27.74 29.57
N ILE A 208 -7.93 28.88 29.00
CA ILE A 208 -7.01 29.98 28.78
C ILE A 208 -6.67 30.62 30.11
N LYS A 209 -5.43 30.44 30.56
CA LYS A 209 -4.88 31.02 31.79
C LYS A 209 -3.58 31.78 31.57
N ASN A 210 -2.99 31.70 30.37
CA ASN A 210 -1.74 32.37 30.05
C ASN A 210 -1.98 33.85 29.70
N PRO A 211 -1.54 34.83 30.51
CA PRO A 211 -1.76 36.24 30.24
C PRO A 211 -1.12 36.73 28.94
N ALA A 212 -0.08 36.05 28.45
CA ALA A 212 0.62 36.43 27.23
C ALA A 212 -0.24 36.37 25.95
N ILE A 213 -1.37 35.63 26.00
CA ILE A 213 -2.28 35.50 24.86
C ILE A 213 -3.65 36.17 25.08
N PHE A 214 -3.88 36.81 26.20
CA PHE A 214 -5.13 37.54 26.46
C PHE A 214 -5.31 38.67 25.46
N HIS A 215 -6.52 38.80 24.94
CA HIS A 215 -6.93 39.80 23.94
C HIS A 215 -6.24 39.67 22.57
N TYR A 216 -5.38 38.65 22.36
CA TYR A 216 -4.86 38.34 21.01
C TYR A 216 -5.89 37.56 20.20
N ALA A 217 -5.96 37.86 18.91
CA ALA A 217 -6.81 37.13 18.00
C ALA A 217 -6.27 35.69 17.78
N ILE A 218 -7.18 34.72 17.66
CA ILE A 218 -6.81 33.30 17.41
C ILE A 218 -5.84 33.17 16.24
N GLY A 219 -6.04 33.94 15.15
CA GLY A 219 -5.17 33.93 13.99
C GLY A 219 -3.74 34.39 14.27
N ASP A 220 -3.55 35.33 15.23
CA ASP A 220 -2.23 35.83 15.62
C ASP A 220 -1.52 34.79 16.48
N VAL A 221 -2.22 34.20 17.44
CA VAL A 221 -1.70 33.10 18.28
C VAL A 221 -1.28 31.92 17.42
N GLN A 222 -2.07 31.55 16.40
CA GLN A 222 -1.71 30.50 15.48
C GLN A 222 -0.45 30.79 14.64
N ARG A 223 -0.27 32.05 14.23
CA ARG A 223 0.91 32.46 13.43
C ARG A 223 2.20 32.55 14.25
N SER A 224 2.09 32.93 15.51
CA SER A 224 3.25 33.04 16.42
C SER A 224 3.66 31.70 17.05
N SER A 225 2.80 30.70 16.99
CA SER A 225 3.08 29.35 17.53
C SER A 225 3.89 28.51 16.57
N THR A 226 4.87 27.77 17.08
CA THR A 226 5.60 26.71 16.35
C THR A 226 4.81 25.41 16.25
N SER A 227 3.83 25.21 17.15
CA SER A 227 2.98 24.02 17.18
C SER A 227 1.78 24.17 16.26
N GLN A 228 1.42 23.08 15.58
CA GLN A 228 0.26 23.06 14.69
C GLN A 228 -1.01 22.68 15.46
N PHE A 229 -2.01 23.52 15.44
CA PHE A 229 -3.30 23.25 16.09
C PHE A 229 -4.47 23.94 15.40
N ILE A 230 -5.67 23.40 15.64
CA ILE A 230 -6.92 23.97 15.15
C ILE A 230 -7.88 24.06 16.31
N ILE A 231 -8.34 25.28 16.64
CA ILE A 231 -9.41 25.47 17.61
C ILE A 231 -10.73 25.17 16.89
N SER A 232 -11.42 24.13 17.33
CA SER A 232 -12.70 23.71 16.73
C SER A 232 -13.92 24.26 17.44
N ARG A 233 -13.81 24.59 18.72
CA ARG A 233 -14.86 25.18 19.57
C ARG A 233 -14.25 26.11 20.61
N LEU A 234 -14.98 27.15 20.98
CA LEU A 234 -14.65 28.06 22.06
C LEU A 234 -15.87 28.29 22.91
N TRP A 235 -15.79 28.10 24.21
CA TRP A 235 -16.84 28.43 25.18
C TRP A 235 -16.37 29.59 26.06
N ARG A 236 -17.19 30.64 26.10
CA ARG A 236 -17.04 31.80 26.97
C ARG A 236 -18.29 31.96 27.81
N SER A 237 -18.20 31.95 29.13
CA SER A 237 -19.33 32.09 30.04
C SER A 237 -20.50 31.15 29.73
N LYS A 238 -20.20 29.91 29.31
CA LYS A 238 -21.15 28.86 28.85
C LYS A 238 -21.76 29.08 27.45
N GLU A 239 -21.47 30.16 26.78
CA GLU A 239 -21.85 30.37 25.38
C GLU A 239 -20.80 29.78 24.43
N LEU A 240 -21.28 29.16 23.39
CA LEU A 240 -20.42 28.58 22.34
C LEU A 240 -20.20 29.63 21.25
N ILE A 241 -18.94 30.00 21.05
CA ILE A 241 -18.50 30.99 20.06
C ILE A 241 -17.77 30.26 18.93
N MET A 242 -18.06 30.61 17.68
CA MET A 242 -17.32 30.10 16.53
C MET A 242 -15.90 30.67 16.55
N PRO A 243 -14.86 29.83 16.62
CA PRO A 243 -13.47 30.29 16.74
C PRO A 243 -12.92 30.77 15.38
N THR A 244 -13.35 31.94 14.91
CA THR A 244 -12.78 32.57 13.71
C THR A 244 -11.39 33.13 14.00
N SER A 245 -10.62 33.44 12.96
CA SER A 245 -9.28 34.02 13.13
C SER A 245 -9.28 35.39 13.80
N ARG A 246 -10.43 36.08 13.86
CA ARG A 246 -10.59 37.44 14.45
C ARG A 246 -11.08 37.41 15.90
N VAL A 247 -11.55 36.24 16.38
CA VAL A 247 -12.00 36.12 17.78
C VAL A 247 -10.78 36.26 18.69
N THR A 248 -10.87 37.13 19.67
CA THR A 248 -9.85 37.30 20.70
C THR A 248 -10.05 36.30 21.82
N LEU A 249 -8.96 35.80 22.38
CA LEU A 249 -8.94 34.92 23.54
C LEU A 249 -9.02 35.74 24.82
N GLU A 250 -9.84 35.28 25.77
CA GLU A 250 -10.01 35.92 27.08
C GLU A 250 -9.69 34.92 28.20
N GLU A 251 -9.40 35.46 29.38
CA GLU A 251 -9.15 34.66 30.57
C GLU A 251 -10.37 33.75 30.88
N GLY A 252 -10.12 32.48 31.12
CA GLY A 252 -11.17 31.51 31.44
C GLY A 252 -11.91 30.96 30.24
N ASP A 253 -11.60 31.41 29.01
CA ASP A 253 -12.11 30.75 27.80
C ASP A 253 -11.73 29.27 27.78
N ARG A 254 -12.70 28.42 27.45
CA ARG A 254 -12.46 26.98 27.23
C ARG A 254 -12.41 26.71 25.74
N ILE A 255 -11.34 26.12 25.28
CA ILE A 255 -11.13 25.84 23.86
C ILE A 255 -10.97 24.32 23.61
N LEU A 256 -11.65 23.82 22.60
CA LEU A 256 -11.44 22.46 22.09
C LEU A 256 -10.45 22.55 20.92
N VAL A 257 -9.30 21.93 21.13
CA VAL A 257 -8.18 21.99 20.20
C VAL A 257 -7.97 20.63 19.57
N VAL A 258 -7.81 20.60 18.25
CA VAL A 258 -7.33 19.47 17.48
C VAL A 258 -5.88 19.72 17.10
N THR A 259 -4.99 18.85 17.51
CA THR A 259 -3.54 18.98 17.35
C THR A 259 -2.90 17.62 17.14
N THR A 260 -1.59 17.52 17.22
CA THR A 260 -0.85 16.27 17.32
C THR A 260 -0.50 15.99 18.78
N GLU A 261 -0.33 14.73 19.15
CA GLU A 261 0.01 14.35 20.53
C GLU A 261 1.31 14.97 21.01
N LYS A 262 2.28 15.16 20.11
CA LYS A 262 3.57 15.81 20.39
C LYS A 262 3.43 17.27 20.81
N ASP A 263 2.43 17.96 20.26
CA ASP A 263 2.23 19.37 20.49
C ASP A 263 1.43 19.67 21.76
N VAL A 264 0.82 18.65 22.39
CA VAL A 264 -0.07 18.84 23.54
C VAL A 264 0.63 19.51 24.70
N GLU A 265 1.87 19.12 25.02
CA GLU A 265 2.64 19.75 26.12
C GLU A 265 2.97 21.21 25.82
N ALA A 266 3.45 21.50 24.61
CA ALA A 266 3.73 22.86 24.19
C ALA A 266 2.46 23.74 24.19
N LEU A 267 1.33 23.18 23.77
CA LEU A 267 0.04 23.87 23.81
C LEU A 267 -0.51 24.03 25.23
N THR A 268 -0.17 23.13 26.15
CA THR A 268 -0.50 23.32 27.57
C THR A 268 0.25 24.53 28.15
N ILE A 269 1.50 24.71 27.79
CA ILE A 269 2.28 25.92 28.18
C ILE A 269 1.69 27.16 27.51
N LEU A 270 1.31 27.09 26.23
CA LEU A 270 0.78 28.22 25.48
C LEU A 270 -0.58 28.66 26.02
N PHE A 271 -1.51 27.75 26.30
CA PHE A 271 -2.88 28.08 26.70
C PHE A 271 -3.06 28.21 28.23
N GLY A 272 -2.31 27.43 29.01
CA GLY A 272 -2.31 27.44 30.47
C GLY A 272 -2.70 26.12 31.09
N GLU A 273 -3.96 25.74 31.16
CA GLU A 273 -4.42 24.52 31.83
C GLU A 273 -5.10 23.55 30.88
N ARG A 274 -4.67 22.29 30.89
CA ARG A 274 -5.35 21.22 30.18
C ARG A 274 -6.42 20.57 31.05
N GLU A 275 -7.64 20.45 30.57
CA GLU A 275 -8.70 19.68 31.23
C GLU A 275 -8.46 18.19 31.06
N ASN A 276 -8.61 17.43 32.16
CA ASN A 276 -8.40 15.99 32.18
C ASN A 276 -9.64 15.22 31.67
N ARG A 277 -10.14 15.58 30.47
CA ARG A 277 -11.28 14.93 29.84
C ARG A 277 -10.84 14.32 28.51
N ASP A 278 -11.03 13.00 28.38
CA ASP A 278 -10.70 12.30 27.16
C ASP A 278 -11.80 12.45 26.10
N TRP A 279 -11.45 13.11 25.00
CA TRP A 279 -12.32 13.33 23.86
C TRP A 279 -11.95 12.47 22.64
N ASN A 280 -10.97 11.58 22.78
CA ASN A 280 -10.39 10.82 21.66
C ASN A 280 -11.17 9.54 21.36
N HIS A 281 -12.00 9.07 22.29
CA HIS A 281 -12.94 7.97 22.07
C HIS A 281 -14.26 8.48 21.47
N HIS A 282 -15.04 7.58 20.83
CA HIS A 282 -16.28 7.87 20.09
C HIS A 282 -17.26 8.82 20.81
N VAL A 283 -17.08 10.11 20.66
CA VAL A 283 -17.94 11.14 21.24
C VAL A 283 -18.97 11.59 20.21
N ASN A 284 -20.26 11.50 20.54
CA ASN A 284 -21.33 12.04 19.69
C ASN A 284 -21.48 13.55 19.94
N TRP A 285 -20.72 14.35 19.19
CA TRP A 285 -20.70 15.80 19.30
C TRP A 285 -22.07 16.45 19.08
N ASN A 286 -22.93 15.87 18.23
CA ASN A 286 -24.26 16.40 17.94
C ASN A 286 -25.24 16.21 19.10
N LYS A 287 -24.93 15.31 20.05
CA LYS A 287 -25.71 15.17 21.31
C LYS A 287 -25.24 16.12 22.39
N LEU A 288 -23.95 16.50 22.37
CA LEU A 288 -23.34 17.38 23.37
C LEU A 288 -23.60 18.85 23.07
N ASP A 289 -23.79 19.18 21.79
CA ASP A 289 -23.90 20.54 21.34
C ASP A 289 -25.06 20.68 20.33
N ARG A 290 -26.05 21.48 20.69
CA ARG A 290 -27.22 21.71 19.83
C ARG A 290 -27.04 22.87 18.85
N GLN A 291 -26.07 23.74 19.05
CA GLN A 291 -25.84 24.93 18.20
C GLN A 291 -24.93 24.59 17.02
N PHE A 292 -23.83 23.84 17.24
CA PHE A 292 -22.93 23.45 16.16
C PHE A 292 -22.99 21.95 15.91
N VAL A 293 -23.22 21.59 14.66
CA VAL A 293 -23.19 20.22 14.21
C VAL A 293 -21.81 19.88 13.63
N SER A 294 -21.41 18.64 13.82
CA SER A 294 -20.23 18.07 13.16
C SER A 294 -20.71 17.13 12.06
N ARG A 295 -20.31 17.41 10.80
CA ARG A 295 -20.62 16.57 9.65
C ARG A 295 -19.36 16.17 8.90
N HIS A 296 -19.40 15.00 8.28
CA HIS A 296 -18.37 14.52 7.38
C HIS A 296 -18.77 14.82 5.95
N ILE A 297 -18.03 15.68 5.28
CA ILE A 297 -18.26 16.09 3.90
C ILE A 297 -17.16 15.51 3.02
N ILE A 298 -17.56 14.89 1.90
CA ILE A 298 -16.61 14.26 0.97
C ILE A 298 -16.27 15.26 -0.13
N VAL A 299 -14.97 15.45 -0.39
CA VAL A 299 -14.52 16.23 -1.55
C VAL A 299 -14.86 15.46 -2.82
N SER A 300 -15.89 15.91 -3.54
CA SER A 300 -16.38 15.26 -4.74
C SER A 300 -16.40 16.17 -5.98
N ARG A 301 -16.05 17.46 -5.84
CA ARG A 301 -15.92 18.38 -6.96
C ARG A 301 -14.50 18.39 -7.50
N PRO A 302 -14.29 18.15 -8.81
CA PRO A 302 -12.98 18.16 -9.44
C PRO A 302 -12.23 19.49 -9.27
N GLU A 303 -12.97 20.62 -9.20
CA GLU A 303 -12.39 21.95 -9.06
C GLU A 303 -11.71 22.18 -7.70
N ILE A 304 -12.02 21.37 -6.71
CA ILE A 304 -11.41 21.42 -5.37
C ILE A 304 -10.14 20.56 -5.29
N ASN A 305 -10.03 19.58 -6.20
CA ASN A 305 -8.87 18.71 -6.25
C ASN A 305 -7.59 19.50 -6.50
N GLY A 306 -6.58 19.30 -5.66
CA GLY A 306 -5.30 20.01 -5.75
C GLY A 306 -5.27 21.41 -5.12
N LYS A 307 -6.39 21.97 -4.63
CA LYS A 307 -6.41 23.25 -3.92
C LYS A 307 -5.97 23.10 -2.47
N ARG A 308 -5.30 24.15 -1.96
CA ARG A 308 -4.99 24.24 -0.53
C ARG A 308 -6.25 24.53 0.27
N LEU A 309 -6.44 23.87 1.41
CA LEU A 309 -7.60 24.05 2.28
C LEU A 309 -7.78 25.53 2.67
N GLY A 310 -6.70 26.21 3.01
CA GLY A 310 -6.73 27.64 3.37
C GLY A 310 -7.21 28.57 2.25
N SER A 311 -6.97 28.20 0.98
CA SER A 311 -7.43 28.99 -0.17
C SER A 311 -8.95 29.00 -0.34
N LEU A 312 -9.65 28.02 0.22
CA LEU A 312 -11.11 27.93 0.17
C LEU A 312 -11.79 28.89 1.17
N ARG A 313 -11.03 29.44 2.12
CA ARG A 313 -11.51 30.39 3.14
C ARG A 313 -12.81 30.00 3.84
N LEU A 314 -13.05 28.68 4.04
CA LEU A 314 -14.32 28.13 4.54
C LEU A 314 -14.76 28.75 5.87
N ARG A 315 -13.79 29.03 6.76
CA ARG A 315 -14.05 29.67 8.04
C ARG A 315 -14.56 31.10 7.89
N ASN A 316 -13.99 31.86 6.97
CA ASN A 316 -14.33 33.29 6.81
C ASN A 316 -15.56 33.48 5.91
N THR A 317 -15.77 32.61 4.94
CA THR A 317 -16.87 32.73 3.95
C THR A 317 -18.15 32.09 4.44
N PHE A 318 -18.04 30.92 5.08
CA PHE A 318 -19.21 30.13 5.48
C PHE A 318 -19.32 29.92 6.99
N GLY A 319 -18.40 30.46 7.82
CA GLY A 319 -18.44 30.20 9.27
C GLY A 319 -18.17 28.73 9.63
N VAL A 320 -17.51 27.95 8.77
CA VAL A 320 -17.29 26.51 8.97
C VAL A 320 -15.82 26.24 9.23
N THR A 321 -15.54 25.52 10.32
CA THR A 321 -14.17 25.06 10.62
C THR A 321 -14.00 23.61 10.18
N VAL A 322 -12.96 23.34 9.39
CA VAL A 322 -12.51 21.96 9.11
C VAL A 322 -11.49 21.58 10.18
N SER A 323 -11.78 20.55 10.95
CA SER A 323 -10.92 20.12 12.06
C SER A 323 -9.96 19.00 11.65
N ARG A 324 -10.40 18.07 10.82
CA ARG A 324 -9.65 16.90 10.39
C ARG A 324 -10.00 16.51 8.97
N VAL A 325 -9.08 15.81 8.31
CA VAL A 325 -9.26 15.24 6.98
C VAL A 325 -8.89 13.76 7.03
N LEU A 326 -9.84 12.90 6.70
CA LEU A 326 -9.59 11.46 6.55
C LEU A 326 -9.29 11.16 5.08
N ARG A 327 -8.07 10.73 4.79
CA ARG A 327 -7.58 10.35 3.46
C ARG A 327 -7.08 8.91 3.48
N SER A 328 -7.71 8.04 2.70
CA SER A 328 -7.29 6.62 2.56
C SER A 328 -7.08 5.90 3.90
N GLY A 329 -7.90 6.22 4.92
CA GLY A 329 -7.79 5.63 6.26
C GLY A 329 -6.86 6.40 7.22
N VAL A 330 -6.09 7.38 6.76
CA VAL A 330 -5.19 8.19 7.59
C VAL A 330 -5.89 9.50 7.99
N MET A 331 -5.86 9.82 9.27
CA MET A 331 -6.41 11.06 9.80
C MET A 331 -5.34 12.16 9.76
N LEU A 332 -5.60 13.21 8.99
CA LEU A 332 -4.71 14.35 8.82
C LEU A 332 -5.25 15.57 9.55
N LEU A 333 -4.36 16.39 10.10
CA LEU A 333 -4.72 17.69 10.65
C LEU A 333 -5.08 18.65 9.50
N ALA A 334 -6.21 19.37 9.61
CA ALA A 334 -6.72 20.25 8.56
C ALA A 334 -5.97 21.61 8.55
N THR A 335 -4.67 21.58 8.30
CA THR A 335 -3.84 22.81 8.20
C THR A 335 -4.19 23.60 6.94
N PRO A 336 -3.98 24.92 6.92
CA PRO A 336 -4.26 25.76 5.74
C PRO A 336 -3.50 25.32 4.48
N ASP A 337 -2.30 24.76 4.65
CA ASP A 337 -1.44 24.32 3.55
C ASP A 337 -1.76 22.92 3.03
N LEU A 338 -2.66 22.20 3.71
CA LEU A 338 -3.07 20.87 3.27
C LEU A 338 -3.73 20.95 1.89
N VAL A 339 -3.15 20.25 0.93
CA VAL A 339 -3.71 20.11 -0.42
C VAL A 339 -4.81 19.07 -0.40
N LEU A 340 -6.03 19.48 -0.73
CA LEU A 340 -7.19 18.59 -0.80
C LEU A 340 -7.14 17.68 -2.02
N GLN A 341 -7.67 16.47 -1.85
CA GLN A 341 -7.80 15.48 -2.90
C GLN A 341 -9.25 14.99 -3.00
N MET A 342 -9.63 14.56 -4.20
CA MET A 342 -10.92 13.87 -4.39
C MET A 342 -11.00 12.67 -3.44
N GLY A 343 -12.17 12.52 -2.80
CA GLY A 343 -12.39 11.45 -1.84
C GLY A 343 -11.95 11.75 -0.41
N ASP A 344 -11.27 12.88 -0.15
CA ASP A 344 -11.01 13.32 1.22
C ASP A 344 -12.32 13.52 1.99
N ARG A 345 -12.39 13.00 3.21
CA ARG A 345 -13.52 13.24 4.12
C ARG A 345 -13.14 14.33 5.10
N LEU A 346 -13.75 15.49 4.95
CA LEU A 346 -13.53 16.65 5.80
C LEU A 346 -14.47 16.58 7.00
N THR A 347 -13.95 16.62 8.23
CA THR A 347 -14.77 16.80 9.43
C THR A 347 -15.00 18.30 9.62
N MET A 348 -16.21 18.74 9.29
CA MET A 348 -16.63 20.14 9.36
C MET A 348 -17.47 20.39 10.60
N VAL A 349 -17.25 21.54 11.24
CA VAL A 349 -17.95 22.01 12.42
C VAL A 349 -18.48 23.41 12.15
N GLY A 350 -19.77 23.63 12.36
CA GLY A 350 -20.46 24.90 12.15
C GLY A 350 -21.97 24.75 12.31
N ASN A 351 -22.73 25.82 12.02
CA ASN A 351 -24.18 25.71 11.94
C ASN A 351 -24.62 24.80 10.78
N ALA A 352 -25.76 24.17 10.90
CA ALA A 352 -26.21 23.22 9.87
C ALA A 352 -26.36 23.89 8.48
N SER A 353 -26.91 25.11 8.43
CA SER A 353 -27.07 25.89 7.19
C SER A 353 -25.73 26.27 6.56
N ASP A 354 -24.74 26.61 7.39
CA ASP A 354 -23.41 27.03 6.94
C ASP A 354 -22.64 25.85 6.35
N ILE A 355 -22.77 24.67 6.98
CA ILE A 355 -22.19 23.43 6.47
C ILE A 355 -22.84 23.07 5.12
N GLU A 356 -24.16 23.21 4.95
CA GLU A 356 -24.86 22.94 3.69
C GLU A 356 -24.38 23.86 2.56
N ASN A 357 -24.09 25.12 2.86
CA ASN A 357 -23.53 26.06 1.89
C ASN A 357 -22.08 25.71 1.52
N ALA A 358 -21.26 25.32 2.50
CA ALA A 358 -19.91 24.83 2.27
C ALA A 358 -19.91 23.50 1.49
N GLU A 359 -20.90 22.62 1.74
CA GLU A 359 -21.11 21.38 1.02
C GLU A 359 -21.38 21.61 -0.47
N LYS A 360 -22.16 22.64 -0.83
CA LYS A 360 -22.36 23.02 -2.24
C LYS A 360 -21.06 23.37 -2.95
N LEU A 361 -20.10 23.96 -2.25
CA LEU A 361 -18.79 24.29 -2.81
C LEU A 361 -17.89 23.04 -2.96
N ILE A 362 -17.89 22.15 -1.97
CA ILE A 362 -16.95 21.02 -1.87
C ILE A 362 -17.49 19.80 -2.60
N GLY A 363 -18.81 19.66 -2.65
CA GLY A 363 -19.52 18.51 -3.18
C GLY A 363 -20.21 17.74 -2.09
N ASN A 364 -19.91 16.55 -1.80
CA ASN A 364 -20.53 15.55 -0.90
C ASN A 364 -21.41 14.53 -1.64
N ARG A 365 -21.24 14.43 -2.93
CA ARG A 365 -21.91 13.39 -3.72
C ARG A 365 -21.01 12.16 -3.75
N ALA A 366 -21.28 11.19 -2.88
CA ALA A 366 -20.60 9.89 -2.95
C ALA A 366 -20.79 9.22 -4.33
N GLY A 367 -21.93 9.47 -4.98
CA GLY A 367 -22.22 8.96 -6.33
C GLY A 367 -21.31 9.49 -7.42
N SER A 368 -20.87 10.75 -7.37
CA SER A 368 -19.94 11.31 -8.36
C SER A 368 -18.50 10.77 -8.24
N LEU A 369 -18.18 10.12 -7.13
CA LEU A 369 -16.90 9.45 -6.91
C LEU A 369 -16.92 7.99 -7.41
N ASN A 370 -18.09 7.47 -7.75
CA ASN A 370 -18.25 6.08 -8.18
C ASN A 370 -17.83 5.87 -9.64
N GLU A 371 -17.68 6.94 -10.43
CA GLU A 371 -17.23 6.86 -11.81
C GLU A 371 -15.71 7.10 -11.88
N PRO A 372 -14.90 6.05 -12.05
CA PRO A 372 -13.46 6.22 -12.25
C PRO A 372 -13.20 6.91 -13.58
N ASN A 373 -12.28 7.85 -13.60
CA ASN A 373 -11.87 8.49 -14.85
C ASN A 373 -10.95 7.56 -15.64
N LEU A 374 -11.57 6.74 -16.51
CA LEU A 374 -10.84 5.77 -17.32
C LEU A 374 -9.82 6.43 -18.26
N ALA A 375 -10.10 7.63 -18.77
CA ALA A 375 -9.16 8.35 -19.64
C ALA A 375 -7.85 8.62 -18.92
N VAL A 376 -7.89 9.07 -17.66
CA VAL A 376 -6.69 9.33 -16.86
C VAL A 376 -5.94 8.04 -16.55
N ILE A 377 -6.65 6.92 -16.33
CA ILE A 377 -6.03 5.60 -16.12
C ILE A 377 -5.26 5.18 -17.36
N PHE A 378 -5.88 5.26 -18.56
CA PHE A 378 -5.22 4.86 -19.80
C PHE A 378 -4.08 5.81 -20.20
N VAL A 379 -4.20 7.12 -19.95
CA VAL A 379 -3.07 8.06 -20.10
C VAL A 379 -1.91 7.66 -19.19
N GLY A 380 -2.19 7.30 -17.93
CA GLY A 380 -1.16 6.86 -17.02
C GLY A 380 -0.49 5.55 -17.44
N ILE A 381 -1.26 4.59 -17.96
CA ILE A 381 -0.74 3.34 -18.54
C ILE A 381 0.14 3.65 -19.75
N PHE A 382 -0.32 4.50 -20.67
CA PHE A 382 0.45 4.90 -21.85
C PHE A 382 1.79 5.55 -21.45
N LEU A 383 1.76 6.51 -20.51
CA LEU A 383 2.98 7.15 -20.00
C LEU A 383 3.90 6.12 -19.29
N GLY A 384 3.31 5.16 -18.59
CA GLY A 384 4.06 4.08 -17.96
C GLY A 384 4.77 3.19 -18.97
N LEU A 385 4.09 2.79 -20.02
CA LEU A 385 4.67 2.00 -21.11
C LEU A 385 5.76 2.79 -21.83
N ALA A 386 5.50 4.07 -22.15
CA ALA A 386 6.50 4.94 -22.75
C ALA A 386 7.76 5.04 -21.87
N LEU A 387 7.60 5.26 -20.55
CA LEU A 387 8.69 5.28 -19.59
C LEU A 387 9.41 3.93 -19.52
N GLY A 388 8.67 2.83 -19.57
CA GLY A 388 9.21 1.47 -19.54
C GLY A 388 10.05 1.11 -20.75
N MET A 389 9.79 1.75 -21.89
CA MET A 389 10.52 1.51 -23.14
C MET A 389 11.81 2.35 -23.27
N ILE A 390 12.04 3.34 -22.41
CA ILE A 390 13.23 4.18 -22.46
C ILE A 390 14.49 3.31 -22.23
N PRO A 391 15.42 3.24 -23.21
CA PRO A 391 16.66 2.50 -23.04
C PRO A 391 17.61 3.29 -22.12
N ILE A 392 18.08 2.63 -21.06
CA ILE A 392 19.07 3.18 -20.12
C ILE A 392 20.37 2.43 -20.38
N SER A 393 21.36 3.11 -20.94
CA SER A 393 22.69 2.54 -21.16
C SER A 393 23.46 2.55 -19.86
N LEU A 394 23.84 1.37 -19.36
CA LEU A 394 24.73 1.23 -18.22
C LEU A 394 26.16 1.01 -18.73
N PRO A 395 27.19 1.61 -18.07
CA PRO A 395 28.59 1.48 -18.52
C PRO A 395 29.15 0.04 -18.54
N SER A 396 28.46 -0.88 -17.85
CA SER A 396 28.87 -2.28 -17.67
C SER A 396 28.16 -3.26 -18.60
N THR A 397 27.18 -2.83 -19.42
CA THR A 397 26.41 -3.74 -20.27
C THR A 397 26.30 -3.23 -21.70
N ASP A 398 26.53 -4.09 -22.68
CA ASP A 398 26.35 -3.77 -24.10
C ASP A 398 24.91 -3.65 -24.53
N VAL A 399 23.98 -4.16 -23.71
CA VAL A 399 22.53 -4.13 -23.95
C VAL A 399 21.86 -3.06 -23.08
N PRO A 400 21.11 -2.10 -23.67
CA PRO A 400 20.43 -1.07 -22.89
C PRO A 400 19.34 -1.68 -22.01
N VAL A 401 19.38 -1.37 -20.74
CA VAL A 401 18.39 -1.79 -19.74
C VAL A 401 17.10 -0.99 -19.90
N ARG A 402 15.94 -1.64 -19.82
CA ARG A 402 14.62 -1.00 -19.87
C ARG A 402 13.85 -1.37 -18.63
N LEU A 403 13.06 -0.42 -18.08
CA LEU A 403 12.15 -0.72 -16.95
C LEU A 403 11.05 -1.71 -17.34
N GLY A 404 10.73 -1.80 -18.61
CA GLY A 404 9.82 -2.78 -19.20
C GLY A 404 8.34 -2.60 -18.83
N LEU A 405 7.54 -3.66 -19.12
CA LEU A 405 6.09 -3.68 -18.93
C LEU A 405 5.68 -3.66 -17.44
N ALA A 406 6.57 -4.07 -16.53
CA ALA A 406 6.30 -4.05 -15.09
C ALA A 406 6.82 -2.76 -14.44
N GLY A 407 8.07 -2.37 -14.70
CA GLY A 407 8.74 -1.25 -14.02
C GLY A 407 8.20 0.12 -14.44
N GLY A 408 7.97 0.34 -15.73
CA GLY A 408 7.46 1.62 -16.23
C GLY A 408 6.07 1.97 -15.68
N PRO A 409 5.07 1.10 -15.84
CA PRO A 409 3.72 1.37 -15.32
C PRO A 409 3.64 1.51 -13.80
N ILE A 410 4.42 0.79 -13.02
CA ILE A 410 4.41 0.97 -11.54
C ILE A 410 4.95 2.35 -11.16
N VAL A 411 6.04 2.82 -11.82
CA VAL A 411 6.60 4.17 -11.59
C VAL A 411 5.59 5.23 -12.00
N ALA A 412 4.99 5.11 -13.18
CA ALA A 412 3.96 6.04 -13.62
C ALA A 412 2.75 6.05 -12.66
N GLY A 413 2.29 4.90 -12.21
CA GLY A 413 1.22 4.78 -11.21
C GLY A 413 1.56 5.49 -9.90
N LEU A 414 2.79 5.31 -9.37
CA LEU A 414 3.28 6.01 -8.18
C LEU A 414 3.28 7.54 -8.36
N LEU A 415 3.80 8.02 -9.49
CA LEU A 415 3.87 9.45 -9.79
C LEU A 415 2.46 10.04 -9.99
N MET A 416 1.60 9.36 -10.74
CA MET A 416 0.21 9.77 -10.96
C MET A 416 -0.59 9.79 -9.67
N GLY A 417 -0.41 8.80 -8.80
CA GLY A 417 -1.05 8.75 -7.48
C GLY A 417 -0.64 9.93 -6.58
N ARG A 418 0.61 10.39 -6.68
CA ARG A 418 1.15 11.49 -5.86
C ARG A 418 0.91 12.86 -6.47
N TYR A 419 1.24 13.02 -7.76
CA TYR A 419 1.28 14.33 -8.42
C TYR A 419 0.07 14.61 -9.31
N GLY A 420 -0.68 13.58 -9.71
CA GLY A 420 -1.88 13.73 -10.54
C GLY A 420 -2.87 14.77 -9.99
N PRO A 421 -3.20 14.76 -8.68
CA PRO A 421 -4.08 15.79 -8.10
C PRO A 421 -3.55 17.22 -8.26
N ARG A 422 -2.21 17.42 -8.23
CA ARG A 422 -1.60 18.75 -8.43
C ARG A 422 -1.70 19.24 -9.87
N LEU A 423 -1.77 18.31 -10.81
CA LEU A 423 -1.96 18.60 -12.25
C LEU A 423 -3.45 18.66 -12.63
N HIS A 424 -4.35 18.78 -11.64
CA HIS A 424 -5.80 18.75 -11.81
C HIS A 424 -6.33 17.48 -12.49
N MET A 425 -5.52 16.44 -12.59
CA MET A 425 -5.97 15.13 -13.07
C MET A 425 -6.75 14.43 -11.97
N VAL A 426 -7.95 13.98 -12.28
CA VAL A 426 -8.75 13.16 -11.36
C VAL A 426 -8.20 11.74 -11.38
N THR A 427 -7.10 11.51 -10.66
CA THR A 427 -6.47 10.19 -10.48
C THR A 427 -7.17 9.38 -9.38
N TYR A 428 -8.18 9.96 -8.74
CA TYR A 428 -8.98 9.27 -7.74
C TYR A 428 -9.76 8.14 -8.40
N THR A 429 -9.48 6.93 -7.94
CA THR A 429 -10.32 5.76 -8.16
C THR A 429 -10.89 5.35 -6.81
N THR A 430 -12.16 4.94 -6.77
CA THR A 430 -12.68 4.34 -5.54
C THR A 430 -11.84 3.14 -5.18
N ARG A 431 -11.68 2.88 -3.88
CA ARG A 431 -10.94 1.70 -3.41
C ARG A 431 -11.45 0.41 -4.09
N SER A 432 -12.76 0.29 -4.28
CA SER A 432 -13.39 -0.83 -4.98
C SER A 432 -12.97 -0.93 -6.44
N ALA A 433 -13.00 0.19 -7.19
CA ALA A 433 -12.62 0.20 -8.60
C ALA A 433 -11.13 -0.15 -8.77
N ASN A 434 -10.26 0.38 -7.92
CA ASN A 434 -8.83 0.06 -7.97
C ASN A 434 -8.54 -1.40 -7.61
N LEU A 435 -9.22 -1.94 -6.59
CA LEU A 435 -9.11 -3.35 -6.23
C LEU A 435 -9.63 -4.27 -7.34
N MET A 436 -10.71 -3.87 -8.04
CA MET A 436 -11.24 -4.61 -9.18
C MET A 436 -10.25 -4.59 -10.36
N LEU A 437 -9.71 -3.43 -10.72
CA LEU A 437 -8.71 -3.30 -11.79
C LEU A 437 -7.47 -4.15 -11.51
N ARG A 438 -6.96 -4.04 -10.29
CA ARG A 438 -5.83 -4.84 -9.81
C ARG A 438 -6.15 -6.34 -9.81
N GLY A 439 -7.38 -6.71 -9.37
CA GLY A 439 -7.83 -8.09 -9.31
C GLY A 439 -7.94 -8.72 -10.70
N ILE A 440 -8.55 -8.02 -11.66
CA ILE A 440 -8.67 -8.47 -13.05
C ILE A 440 -7.27 -8.64 -13.67
N GLY A 441 -6.42 -7.60 -13.57
CA GLY A 441 -5.07 -7.65 -14.13
C GLY A 441 -4.24 -8.80 -13.55
N LEU A 442 -4.22 -8.94 -12.22
CA LEU A 442 -3.48 -10.02 -11.56
C LEU A 442 -4.03 -11.41 -11.91
N SER A 443 -5.35 -11.58 -11.97
CA SER A 443 -5.95 -12.88 -12.32
C SER A 443 -5.63 -13.28 -13.75
N MET A 444 -5.71 -12.34 -14.71
CA MET A 444 -5.33 -12.59 -16.10
C MET A 444 -3.86 -13.00 -16.21
N TYR A 445 -2.98 -12.21 -15.61
CA TYR A 445 -1.53 -12.48 -15.59
C TYR A 445 -1.22 -13.87 -15.01
N LEU A 446 -1.79 -14.19 -13.84
CA LEU A 446 -1.54 -15.46 -13.17
C LEU A 446 -2.16 -16.67 -13.91
N ALA A 447 -3.31 -16.49 -14.56
CA ALA A 447 -3.93 -17.54 -15.37
C ALA A 447 -3.06 -17.90 -16.57
N CYS A 448 -2.57 -16.90 -17.31
CA CYS A 448 -1.70 -17.09 -18.47
C CYS A 448 -0.35 -17.71 -18.06
N LEU A 449 0.28 -17.14 -17.04
CA LEU A 449 1.56 -17.65 -16.51
C LEU A 449 1.44 -19.11 -16.03
N GLY A 450 0.34 -19.44 -15.34
CA GLY A 450 0.11 -20.79 -14.87
C GLY A 450 -0.13 -21.78 -16.01
N LEU A 451 -0.89 -21.37 -17.01
CA LEU A 451 -1.20 -22.20 -18.17
C LEU A 451 0.07 -22.54 -18.97
N ASP A 452 0.93 -21.54 -19.19
CA ASP A 452 2.21 -21.70 -19.87
C ASP A 452 3.16 -22.64 -19.12
N SER A 453 3.26 -22.47 -17.80
CA SER A 453 4.14 -23.29 -16.94
C SER A 453 3.61 -24.71 -16.69
N GLY A 454 2.33 -24.97 -16.99
CA GLY A 454 1.64 -26.17 -16.53
C GLY A 454 2.15 -27.49 -17.13
N ALA A 455 2.58 -27.49 -18.39
CA ALA A 455 3.04 -28.67 -19.08
C ALA A 455 4.25 -29.35 -18.40
N HIS A 456 5.16 -28.57 -17.82
CA HIS A 456 6.41 -29.04 -17.22
C HIS A 456 6.45 -28.99 -15.69
N PHE A 457 5.40 -28.47 -15.05
CA PHE A 457 5.41 -28.23 -13.62
C PHE A 457 5.56 -29.48 -12.77
N PHE A 458 4.75 -30.52 -13.03
CA PHE A 458 4.76 -31.73 -12.19
C PHE A 458 6.03 -32.55 -12.39
N ASP A 459 6.55 -32.62 -13.61
CA ASP A 459 7.83 -33.30 -13.91
C ASP A 459 8.99 -32.58 -13.17
N THR A 460 8.97 -31.24 -13.18
CA THR A 460 9.96 -30.46 -12.46
C THR A 460 9.82 -30.61 -10.95
N LEU A 461 8.60 -30.62 -10.42
CA LEU A 461 8.33 -30.70 -8.97
C LEU A 461 8.83 -32.00 -8.36
N VAL A 462 8.59 -33.12 -9.04
CA VAL A 462 8.99 -34.47 -8.57
C VAL A 462 10.47 -34.76 -8.86
N GLY A 463 11.07 -34.02 -9.80
CA GLY A 463 12.47 -34.17 -10.17
C GLY A 463 13.44 -33.65 -9.09
N PRO A 464 14.74 -34.04 -9.20
CA PRO A 464 15.77 -33.57 -8.27
C PRO A 464 15.87 -32.04 -8.17
N GLN A 465 15.57 -31.33 -9.27
CA GLN A 465 15.62 -29.88 -9.36
C GLN A 465 14.52 -29.24 -8.50
N GLY A 466 13.29 -29.78 -8.54
CA GLY A 466 12.18 -29.27 -7.74
C GLY A 466 12.41 -29.43 -6.24
N LEU A 467 12.93 -30.58 -5.80
CA LEU A 467 13.30 -30.81 -4.40
C LEU A 467 14.40 -29.84 -3.93
N ALA A 468 15.38 -29.55 -4.80
CA ALA A 468 16.39 -28.56 -4.51
C ALA A 468 15.77 -27.15 -4.37
N TRP A 469 14.92 -26.73 -5.31
CA TRP A 469 14.24 -25.42 -5.23
C TRP A 469 13.35 -25.29 -4.00
N ILE A 470 12.66 -26.35 -3.58
CA ILE A 470 11.90 -26.40 -2.33
C ILE A 470 12.80 -26.06 -1.14
N SER A 471 13.95 -26.75 -1.01
CA SER A 471 14.88 -26.55 0.08
C SER A 471 15.49 -25.14 0.08
N LEU A 472 15.89 -24.64 -1.09
CA LEU A 472 16.42 -23.30 -1.28
C LEU A 472 15.35 -22.23 -0.97
N GLY A 473 14.12 -22.43 -1.41
CA GLY A 473 12.99 -21.55 -1.13
C GLY A 473 12.71 -21.41 0.37
N VAL A 474 12.75 -22.52 1.12
CA VAL A 474 12.61 -22.49 2.59
C VAL A 474 13.72 -21.67 3.23
N VAL A 475 14.96 -21.90 2.82
CA VAL A 475 16.11 -21.14 3.36
C VAL A 475 15.97 -19.66 3.04
N LEU A 476 15.66 -19.29 1.79
CA LEU A 476 15.48 -17.90 1.35
C LEU A 476 14.32 -17.17 2.05
N THR A 477 13.28 -17.91 2.45
CA THR A 477 12.15 -17.32 3.18
C THR A 477 12.46 -17.20 4.66
N VAL A 478 12.90 -18.29 5.31
CA VAL A 478 12.91 -18.39 6.78
C VAL A 478 14.16 -17.72 7.37
N VAL A 479 15.34 -17.97 6.79
CA VAL A 479 16.60 -17.52 7.41
C VAL A 479 16.71 -15.99 7.42
N PRO A 480 16.56 -15.26 6.28
CA PRO A 480 16.62 -13.80 6.29
C PRO A 480 15.52 -13.18 7.16
N THR A 481 14.31 -13.77 7.16
CA THR A 481 13.17 -13.27 7.95
C THR A 481 13.44 -13.38 9.45
N ILE A 482 14.01 -14.48 9.94
CA ILE A 482 14.37 -14.65 11.36
C ILE A 482 15.50 -13.70 11.73
N ILE A 483 16.58 -13.63 10.94
CA ILE A 483 17.73 -12.77 11.22
C ILE A 483 17.29 -11.31 11.36
N VAL A 484 16.57 -10.82 10.35
CA VAL A 484 16.12 -9.42 10.35
C VAL A 484 15.02 -9.18 11.39
N GLY A 485 14.18 -10.16 11.67
CA GLY A 485 13.21 -10.08 12.77
C GLY A 485 13.88 -9.89 14.14
N ILE A 486 14.94 -10.65 14.42
CA ILE A 486 15.75 -10.47 15.65
C ILE A 486 16.42 -9.10 15.66
N MET A 487 17.02 -8.69 14.53
CA MET A 487 17.65 -7.38 14.38
C MET A 487 16.65 -6.23 14.60
N ALA A 488 15.45 -6.36 14.07
CA ALA A 488 14.37 -5.39 14.22
C ALA A 488 14.00 -5.17 15.70
N MET A 489 13.85 -6.24 16.46
CA MET A 489 13.52 -6.16 17.88
C MET A 489 14.72 -5.69 18.73
N ARG A 490 15.96 -6.10 18.42
CA ARG A 490 17.14 -5.82 19.27
C ARG A 490 17.82 -4.49 18.95
N TRP A 491 18.03 -4.20 17.67
CA TRP A 491 18.79 -3.03 17.23
C TRP A 491 17.89 -1.84 16.91
N PHE A 492 16.80 -2.08 16.13
CA PHE A 492 15.85 -1.01 15.81
C PHE A 492 14.84 -0.78 16.94
N LYS A 493 14.79 -1.70 17.94
CA LYS A 493 13.88 -1.63 19.11
C LYS A 493 12.41 -1.58 18.72
N PHE A 494 12.02 -2.25 17.65
CA PHE A 494 10.60 -2.41 17.28
C PHE A 494 9.92 -3.37 18.25
N ASN A 495 8.63 -3.13 18.52
CA ASN A 495 7.81 -4.12 19.19
C ASN A 495 7.51 -5.31 18.25
N PHE A 496 6.98 -6.39 18.81
CA PHE A 496 6.71 -7.61 18.04
C PHE A 496 5.69 -7.37 16.91
N GLY A 497 4.64 -6.56 17.13
CA GLY A 497 3.64 -6.20 16.13
C GLY A 497 4.23 -5.40 14.96
N GLU A 498 5.04 -4.38 15.28
CA GLU A 498 5.79 -3.58 14.28
C GLU A 498 6.73 -4.47 13.47
N THR A 499 7.44 -5.37 14.14
CA THR A 499 8.37 -6.32 13.50
C THR A 499 7.63 -7.23 12.53
N CYS A 500 6.51 -7.84 12.94
CA CYS A 500 5.71 -8.70 12.07
C CYS A 500 5.18 -7.96 10.85
N GLY A 501 4.64 -6.74 11.04
CA GLY A 501 4.15 -5.92 9.93
C GLY A 501 5.26 -5.53 8.96
N MET A 502 6.42 -5.13 9.45
CA MET A 502 7.60 -4.80 8.64
C MET A 502 8.08 -6.02 7.84
N LEU A 503 8.20 -7.20 8.46
CA LEU A 503 8.59 -8.44 7.77
C LEU A 503 7.59 -8.81 6.68
N CYS A 504 6.29 -8.82 6.98
CA CYS A 504 5.23 -9.10 6.01
C CYS A 504 5.24 -8.09 4.85
N GLY A 505 5.49 -6.80 5.14
CA GLY A 505 5.56 -5.73 4.13
C GLY A 505 6.77 -5.90 3.20
N ALA A 506 7.96 -6.15 3.74
CA ALA A 506 9.17 -6.38 2.98
C ALA A 506 9.11 -7.68 2.15
N MET A 507 8.39 -8.71 2.63
CA MET A 507 8.14 -9.96 1.91
C MET A 507 6.94 -9.89 0.96
N ALA A 508 6.28 -8.74 0.86
CA ALA A 508 5.07 -8.53 0.06
C ALA A 508 3.95 -9.55 0.33
N ASN A 509 3.84 -10.05 1.57
CA ASN A 509 2.99 -11.17 1.95
C ASN A 509 1.76 -10.73 2.77
N PRO A 510 0.62 -10.45 2.11
CA PRO A 510 -0.61 -10.05 2.81
C PRO A 510 -1.26 -11.19 3.61
N MET A 511 -0.96 -12.44 3.28
CA MET A 511 -1.52 -13.61 3.98
C MET A 511 -0.86 -13.77 5.35
N ALA A 512 0.48 -13.60 5.40
CA ALA A 512 1.20 -13.57 6.66
C ALA A 512 0.79 -12.35 7.51
N LEU A 513 0.47 -11.20 6.88
CA LEU A 513 -0.09 -10.06 7.59
C LEU A 513 -1.46 -10.39 8.22
N THR A 514 -2.34 -11.07 7.49
CA THR A 514 -3.63 -11.49 8.04
C THR A 514 -3.42 -12.36 9.29
N TYR A 515 -2.52 -13.36 9.20
CA TYR A 515 -2.15 -14.17 10.35
C TYR A 515 -1.61 -13.32 11.52
N ALA A 516 -0.71 -12.36 11.25
CA ALA A 516 -0.15 -11.49 12.26
C ALA A 516 -1.23 -10.62 12.93
N SER A 517 -2.14 -10.03 12.13
CA SER A 517 -3.23 -9.18 12.63
C SER A 517 -4.27 -9.95 13.45
N ASP A 518 -4.53 -11.21 13.12
CA ASP A 518 -5.47 -12.07 13.85
C ASP A 518 -4.88 -12.53 15.20
N ASN A 519 -3.56 -12.63 15.32
CA ASN A 519 -2.86 -13.17 16.49
C ASN A 519 -2.17 -12.12 17.37
N ILE A 520 -2.10 -10.87 16.94
CA ILE A 520 -1.46 -9.76 17.67
C ILE A 520 -2.53 -8.66 17.83
N LYS A 521 -2.74 -8.22 19.06
CA LYS A 521 -3.67 -7.12 19.36
C LYS A 521 -3.17 -5.81 18.78
N GLY A 522 -4.08 -4.94 18.38
CA GLY A 522 -3.80 -3.60 17.86
C GLY A 522 -3.46 -3.54 16.38
N ASP A 523 -3.26 -2.31 15.87
CA ASP A 523 -3.09 -2.02 14.45
C ASP A 523 -1.61 -1.99 13.99
N ALA A 524 -0.67 -2.20 14.92
CA ALA A 524 0.77 -2.11 14.64
C ALA A 524 1.23 -2.97 13.44
N PRO A 525 0.78 -4.23 13.28
CA PRO A 525 1.15 -5.03 12.11
C PRO A 525 0.68 -4.41 10.79
N ALA A 526 -0.57 -3.93 10.75
CA ALA A 526 -1.16 -3.36 9.54
C ALA A 526 -0.49 -2.02 9.15
N VAL A 527 -0.19 -1.16 10.14
CA VAL A 527 0.47 0.14 9.93
C VAL A 527 1.91 -0.07 9.43
N SER A 528 2.66 -0.95 10.07
CA SER A 528 4.05 -1.24 9.67
C SER A 528 4.14 -1.89 8.29
N TYR A 529 3.20 -2.80 7.98
CA TYR A 529 3.06 -3.36 6.64
C TYR A 529 2.83 -2.27 5.60
N ALA A 530 1.84 -1.40 5.82
CA ALA A 530 1.52 -0.32 4.90
C ALA A 530 2.68 0.66 4.68
N THR A 531 3.54 0.82 5.68
CA THR A 531 4.74 1.68 5.61
C THR A 531 5.84 1.06 4.75
N VAL A 532 6.07 -0.25 4.83
CA VAL A 532 7.22 -0.92 4.20
C VAL A 532 6.87 -1.53 2.84
N TYR A 533 5.67 -2.03 2.67
CA TYR A 533 5.21 -2.71 1.46
C TYR A 533 5.46 -1.95 0.15
N PRO A 534 5.18 -0.63 0.07
CA PRO A 534 5.38 0.13 -1.15
C PRO A 534 6.83 0.14 -1.64
N LEU A 535 7.76 0.43 -0.72
CA LEU A 535 9.19 0.44 -1.02
C LEU A 535 9.68 -0.98 -1.33
N GLY A 536 9.25 -1.96 -0.52
CA GLY A 536 9.62 -3.35 -0.70
C GLY A 536 9.27 -3.89 -2.08
N MET A 537 8.04 -3.61 -2.54
CA MET A 537 7.60 -3.99 -3.88
C MET A 537 8.45 -3.37 -4.99
N PHE A 538 8.66 -2.05 -4.92
CA PHE A 538 9.42 -1.32 -5.92
C PHE A 538 10.89 -1.81 -6.02
N VAL A 539 11.55 -1.93 -4.86
CA VAL A 539 12.95 -2.37 -4.79
C VAL A 539 13.12 -3.80 -5.31
N ARG A 540 12.20 -4.72 -5.00
CA ARG A 540 12.28 -6.11 -5.49
C ARG A 540 12.13 -6.23 -7.00
N VAL A 541 11.25 -5.43 -7.60
CA VAL A 541 11.11 -5.38 -9.08
C VAL A 541 12.43 -4.97 -9.73
N ILE A 542 13.06 -3.92 -9.21
CA ILE A 542 14.37 -3.46 -9.72
C ILE A 542 15.47 -4.49 -9.48
N ILE A 543 15.53 -5.06 -8.28
CA ILE A 543 16.56 -6.07 -7.93
C ILE A 543 16.43 -7.31 -8.83
N ALA A 544 15.22 -7.77 -9.10
CA ALA A 544 15.02 -8.93 -9.97
C ALA A 544 15.58 -8.71 -11.38
N GLN A 545 15.40 -7.52 -11.94
CA GLN A 545 15.99 -7.13 -13.22
C GLN A 545 17.53 -7.03 -13.14
N LEU A 546 18.03 -6.34 -12.12
CA LEU A 546 19.48 -6.16 -11.94
C LEU A 546 20.21 -7.48 -11.71
N LEU A 547 19.63 -8.43 -10.98
CA LEU A 547 20.21 -9.75 -10.77
C LEU A 547 20.50 -10.47 -12.09
N ILE A 548 19.51 -10.47 -12.99
CA ILE A 548 19.64 -11.12 -14.29
C ILE A 548 20.68 -10.41 -15.13
N LEU A 549 20.66 -9.08 -15.17
CA LEU A 549 21.58 -8.28 -15.99
C LEU A 549 23.04 -8.37 -15.51
N MET A 550 23.27 -8.32 -14.20
CA MET A 550 24.64 -8.28 -13.64
C MET A 550 25.31 -9.65 -13.59
N LEU A 551 24.54 -10.73 -13.44
CA LEU A 551 25.10 -12.07 -13.23
C LEU A 551 25.12 -12.92 -14.50
N GLN A 552 24.48 -12.46 -15.57
CA GLN A 552 24.65 -13.08 -16.89
C GLN A 552 26.10 -12.98 -17.39
N GLU A 553 26.83 -11.92 -17.02
CA GLU A 553 28.24 -11.77 -17.38
C GLU A 553 29.18 -12.69 -16.58
N LEU A 554 28.69 -13.33 -15.50
CA LEU A 554 29.47 -14.20 -14.62
C LEU A 554 29.20 -15.69 -14.84
N SER A 555 28.19 -16.04 -15.64
CA SER A 555 27.85 -17.41 -16.04
C SER A 555 28.23 -17.69 -17.49
#